data_525a284cb1b5f06036a2752997922ca9
#
_entry.id   525a284cb1b5f06036a2752997922ca9
#
_cell.length_a   1.000
_cell.length_b   1.000
_cell.length_c   1.000
_cell.angle_alpha   90.00
_cell.angle_beta   90.00
_cell.angle_gamma   90.00
#
_symmetry.space_group_name_H-M   'P 1'
#
loop_
_entity.id
_entity.type
_entity.pdbx_description
1 polymer ?
#
loop_
_entity_poly.entity_id
_entity_poly.type
_entity_poly.pdbx_seq_one_letter_code
_entity_poly.pdbx_strand_id
1 'polypeptide(L)'
;MTSKPITIEVFHAADVTVVEGVLIGEPISFADELVLDDVYALAGSAKAQKLAVLAEDDGLRLAAGAQNALHLDCCLTLMAPDGSSHDMLVLVEESGGMVCGIYVMPLGDLTATQPYRLVGIARQTATRRFAEAAVGSFARGTRITMGDGQMRAVDTLAPGDLILTRDAGKQPLRLVTQSTLRATGRFAPVVITKGALHNDANLVLRPDHRLFVYQRADLLGAGRAEVLVKAIQLVDDVQVVRRTGGFIDYFQLVFDDHHIIYAEGIAAESYLVDATSRHALPQGTSPHRHRPHMDYDVQDSLIDAQTAVSLLRRASTA
;
A
#
# COMPACT_ATOMS: atom_id res chain seq x y z
N MET A 1 21.25 -6.94 -6.11
CA MET A 1 20.91 -6.06 -4.93
C MET A 1 19.71 -6.71 -4.27
N THR A 2 19.83 -7.13 -3.02
CA THR A 2 18.73 -7.78 -2.29
C THR A 2 17.61 -6.76 -2.07
N SER A 3 16.47 -7.00 -2.69
CA SER A 3 15.24 -6.25 -2.46
C SER A 3 14.84 -6.39 -0.98
N LYS A 4 14.43 -5.30 -0.33
CA LYS A 4 13.90 -5.36 1.03
C LYS A 4 12.53 -6.06 0.97
N PRO A 5 12.23 -7.00 1.89
CA PRO A 5 10.96 -7.69 1.87
C PRO A 5 9.79 -6.74 2.14
N ILE A 6 8.71 -6.93 1.40
CA ILE A 6 7.43 -6.27 1.58
C ILE A 6 6.57 -7.18 2.45
N THR A 7 5.96 -6.66 3.50
CA THR A 7 5.00 -7.42 4.31
C THR A 7 3.60 -7.25 3.75
N ILE A 8 2.94 -8.35 3.41
CA ILE A 8 1.55 -8.39 2.98
C ILE A 8 0.70 -9.18 3.98
N GLU A 9 -0.55 -8.77 4.16
CA GLU A 9 -1.53 -9.52 4.95
C GLU A 9 -2.42 -10.33 4.03
N VAL A 10 -2.51 -11.62 4.32
CA VAL A 10 -3.26 -12.59 3.52
C VAL A 10 -4.06 -13.54 4.43
N PHE A 11 -5.06 -14.19 3.87
CA PHE A 11 -5.68 -15.38 4.46
C PHE A 11 -5.24 -16.63 3.70
N HIS A 12 -5.26 -17.77 4.34
CA HIS A 12 -5.11 -19.04 3.64
C HIS A 12 -6.36 -19.30 2.79
N ALA A 13 -6.22 -19.85 1.60
CA ALA A 13 -7.35 -20.16 0.72
C ALA A 13 -8.42 -21.02 1.40
N ALA A 14 -8.00 -21.94 2.27
CA ALA A 14 -8.89 -22.80 3.05
C ALA A 14 -9.84 -22.03 4.00
N ASP A 15 -9.53 -20.80 4.31
CA ASP A 15 -10.39 -19.93 5.14
C ASP A 15 -11.51 -19.25 4.34
N VAL A 16 -11.50 -19.35 3.01
CA VAL A 16 -12.50 -18.76 2.10
C VAL A 16 -13.13 -19.87 1.25
N THR A 17 -14.33 -20.26 1.59
CA THR A 17 -15.00 -21.42 0.99
C THR A 17 -16.29 -21.06 0.29
N VAL A 18 -16.68 -21.85 -0.70
CA VAL A 18 -17.98 -21.74 -1.38
C VAL A 18 -19.09 -22.16 -0.42
N VAL A 19 -20.02 -21.26 -0.14
CA VAL A 19 -21.19 -21.51 0.72
C VAL A 19 -22.47 -21.73 -0.09
N GLU A 20 -22.49 -21.31 -1.36
CA GLU A 20 -23.60 -21.49 -2.30
C GLU A 20 -23.02 -21.53 -3.72
N GLY A 21 -23.46 -22.48 -4.55
CA GLY A 21 -23.06 -22.57 -5.95
C GLY A 21 -22.62 -23.95 -6.37
N VAL A 22 -21.82 -24.00 -7.45
CA VAL A 22 -21.39 -25.26 -8.10
C VAL A 22 -20.36 -26.00 -7.24
N LEU A 23 -19.40 -25.25 -6.67
CA LEU A 23 -18.28 -25.82 -5.90
C LEU A 23 -18.52 -25.74 -4.39
N ILE A 24 -19.76 -25.92 -3.94
CA ILE A 24 -20.13 -25.81 -2.53
C ILE A 24 -19.21 -26.63 -1.61
N GLY A 25 -18.62 -26.01 -0.60
CA GLY A 25 -17.70 -26.62 0.36
C GLY A 25 -16.22 -26.56 -0.07
N GLU A 26 -15.93 -26.32 -1.35
CA GLU A 26 -14.55 -26.20 -1.82
C GLU A 26 -13.94 -24.85 -1.41
N PRO A 27 -12.64 -24.82 -1.10
CA PRO A 27 -11.93 -23.58 -0.85
C PRO A 27 -11.73 -22.78 -2.14
N ILE A 28 -11.45 -21.50 -1.99
CA ILE A 28 -11.02 -20.67 -3.11
C ILE A 28 -9.70 -21.22 -3.69
N SER A 29 -9.55 -21.16 -5.00
CA SER A 29 -8.40 -21.71 -5.72
C SER A 29 -7.89 -20.74 -6.79
N PHE A 30 -6.98 -21.18 -7.67
CA PHE A 30 -6.51 -20.40 -8.81
C PHE A 30 -7.58 -20.30 -9.91
N ALA A 31 -7.42 -19.32 -10.80
CA ALA A 31 -8.44 -18.85 -11.73
C ALA A 31 -9.10 -19.94 -12.60
N ASP A 32 -8.36 -21.02 -12.96
CA ASP A 32 -8.90 -22.11 -13.82
C ASP A 32 -9.91 -23.02 -13.10
N GLU A 33 -9.88 -23.03 -11.78
CA GLU A 33 -10.75 -23.88 -10.95
C GLU A 33 -11.96 -23.12 -10.38
N LEU A 34 -12.04 -21.78 -10.61
CA LEU A 34 -13.10 -20.96 -10.07
C LEU A 34 -14.32 -20.91 -11.00
N VAL A 35 -15.49 -20.88 -10.42
CA VAL A 35 -16.76 -20.77 -11.16
C VAL A 35 -17.42 -19.44 -10.82
N LEU A 36 -17.76 -18.65 -11.86
CA LEU A 36 -18.52 -17.42 -11.68
C LEU A 36 -19.89 -17.73 -11.06
N ASP A 37 -20.41 -16.77 -10.32
CA ASP A 37 -21.65 -16.84 -9.54
C ASP A 37 -21.60 -17.73 -8.29
N ASP A 38 -20.53 -18.50 -8.06
CA ASP A 38 -20.33 -19.14 -6.76
C ASP A 38 -20.21 -18.07 -5.65
N VAL A 39 -20.79 -18.37 -4.51
CA VAL A 39 -20.82 -17.47 -3.36
C VAL A 39 -19.83 -17.95 -2.31
N TYR A 40 -18.89 -17.12 -1.98
CA TYR A 40 -17.82 -17.38 -1.01
C TYR A 40 -18.09 -16.71 0.32
N ALA A 41 -17.61 -17.30 1.40
CA ALA A 41 -17.57 -16.65 2.72
C ALA A 41 -16.21 -16.89 3.38
N LEU A 42 -15.73 -15.84 4.07
CA LEU A 42 -14.57 -15.94 4.95
C LEU A 42 -15.00 -16.59 6.26
N ALA A 43 -14.30 -17.63 6.70
CA ALA A 43 -14.62 -18.33 7.94
C ALA A 43 -14.55 -17.37 9.16
N GLY A 44 -15.44 -17.52 10.12
CA GLY A 44 -15.46 -16.70 11.33
C GLY A 44 -14.22 -16.88 12.21
N SER A 45 -13.50 -17.99 12.07
CA SER A 45 -12.24 -18.28 12.76
C SER A 45 -11.01 -17.84 11.98
N ALA A 46 -11.15 -17.35 10.74
CA ALA A 46 -10.06 -16.95 9.87
C ALA A 46 -9.19 -15.87 10.53
N LYS A 47 -7.89 -16.03 10.41
CA LYS A 47 -6.92 -15.05 10.90
C LYS A 47 -6.01 -14.65 9.77
N ALA A 48 -5.92 -13.34 9.55
CA ALA A 48 -4.93 -12.80 8.63
C ALA A 48 -3.51 -13.15 9.12
N GLN A 49 -2.67 -13.57 8.19
CA GLN A 49 -1.26 -13.84 8.41
C GLN A 49 -0.40 -12.86 7.64
N LYS A 50 0.78 -12.56 8.17
CA LYS A 50 1.75 -11.69 7.52
C LYS A 50 2.76 -12.52 6.74
N LEU A 51 2.83 -12.31 5.44
CA LEU A 51 3.87 -12.87 4.58
C LEU A 51 4.89 -11.79 4.23
N ALA A 52 6.17 -12.11 4.43
CA ALA A 52 7.28 -11.30 3.93
C ALA A 52 7.63 -11.75 2.51
N VAL A 53 7.53 -10.86 1.54
CA VAL A 53 7.67 -11.15 0.11
C VAL A 53 8.80 -10.31 -0.47
N LEU A 54 9.69 -10.93 -1.21
CA LEU A 54 10.73 -10.28 -2.02
C LEU A 54 10.19 -10.08 -3.44
N ALA A 55 10.33 -8.87 -3.95
CA ALA A 55 10.07 -8.57 -5.34
C ALA A 55 11.38 -8.65 -6.13
N GLU A 56 11.42 -9.52 -7.12
CA GLU A 56 12.52 -9.72 -8.05
C GLU A 56 12.09 -9.36 -9.47
N ASP A 57 13.02 -9.27 -10.39
CA ASP A 57 12.69 -8.89 -11.78
C ASP A 57 11.84 -9.95 -12.49
N ASP A 58 11.92 -11.20 -12.07
CA ASP A 58 11.19 -12.36 -12.58
C ASP A 58 9.92 -12.72 -11.79
N GLY A 59 9.60 -12.01 -10.70
CA GLY A 59 8.39 -12.24 -9.92
C GLY A 59 8.52 -12.00 -8.43
N LEU A 60 7.66 -12.66 -7.67
CA LEU A 60 7.66 -12.58 -6.21
C LEU A 60 8.18 -13.89 -5.61
N ARG A 61 8.86 -13.79 -4.46
CA ARG A 61 9.29 -14.93 -3.65
C ARG A 61 8.98 -14.70 -2.19
N LEU A 62 8.78 -15.75 -1.44
CA LEU A 62 8.72 -15.67 0.01
C LEU A 62 10.11 -15.34 0.56
N ALA A 63 10.20 -14.38 1.48
CA ALA A 63 11.46 -13.98 2.09
C ALA A 63 11.95 -14.98 3.14
N ALA A 64 11.08 -15.85 3.65
CA ALA A 64 11.38 -16.84 4.70
C ALA A 64 11.17 -18.27 4.19
N GLY A 65 11.79 -19.23 4.86
CA GLY A 65 11.67 -20.64 4.51
C GLY A 65 12.46 -21.04 3.25
N ALA A 66 11.86 -21.83 2.40
CA ALA A 66 12.47 -22.34 1.16
C ALA A 66 12.61 -21.29 0.05
N GLN A 67 12.22 -20.04 0.29
CA GLN A 67 12.17 -18.96 -0.70
C GLN A 67 11.37 -19.36 -1.96
N ASN A 68 10.25 -20.05 -1.74
CA ASN A 68 9.39 -20.51 -2.81
C ASN A 68 8.91 -19.34 -3.68
N ALA A 69 8.68 -19.61 -4.96
CA ALA A 69 8.06 -18.64 -5.85
C ALA A 69 6.61 -18.35 -5.40
N LEU A 70 6.19 -17.10 -5.53
CA LEU A 70 4.85 -16.66 -5.20
C LEU A 70 4.24 -15.98 -6.42
N HIS A 71 3.30 -16.65 -7.07
CA HIS A 71 2.67 -16.17 -8.29
C HIS A 71 1.41 -15.38 -7.99
N LEU A 72 1.25 -14.22 -8.61
CA LEU A 72 -0.02 -13.47 -8.63
C LEU A 72 -0.90 -14.08 -9.73
N ASP A 73 -1.78 -14.98 -9.37
CA ASP A 73 -2.60 -15.73 -10.34
C ASP A 73 -3.69 -14.86 -10.95
N CYS A 74 -4.57 -14.29 -10.13
CA CYS A 74 -5.67 -13.48 -10.61
C CYS A 74 -6.12 -12.44 -9.57
N CYS A 75 -6.90 -11.47 -10.06
CA CYS A 75 -7.69 -10.56 -9.23
C CYS A 75 -9.16 -10.97 -9.37
N LEU A 76 -9.79 -11.26 -8.26
CA LEU A 76 -11.21 -11.59 -8.16
C LEU A 76 -12.00 -10.36 -7.78
N THR A 77 -13.17 -10.19 -8.38
CA THR A 77 -14.17 -9.21 -7.95
C THR A 77 -15.33 -9.95 -7.30
N LEU A 78 -15.54 -9.69 -6.03
CA LEU A 78 -16.60 -10.25 -5.21
C LEU A 78 -17.68 -9.20 -4.97
N MET A 79 -18.95 -9.56 -5.07
CA MET A 79 -20.09 -8.69 -4.80
C MET A 79 -20.76 -9.08 -3.50
N ALA A 80 -20.87 -8.14 -2.57
CA ALA A 80 -21.60 -8.31 -1.32
C ALA A 80 -23.11 -8.16 -1.54
N PRO A 81 -23.96 -8.58 -0.57
CA PRO A 81 -25.43 -8.48 -0.67
C PRO A 81 -25.97 -7.07 -0.85
N ASP A 82 -25.23 -6.06 -0.38
CA ASP A 82 -25.58 -4.65 -0.54
C ASP A 82 -25.20 -4.07 -1.93
N GLY A 83 -24.69 -4.94 -2.84
CA GLY A 83 -24.21 -4.57 -4.17
C GLY A 83 -22.82 -3.95 -4.19
N SER A 84 -22.15 -3.85 -3.05
CA SER A 84 -20.78 -3.37 -3.02
C SER A 84 -19.81 -4.43 -3.59
N SER A 85 -18.79 -3.96 -4.34
CA SER A 85 -17.75 -4.83 -4.90
C SER A 85 -16.49 -4.78 -4.06
N HIS A 86 -15.83 -5.92 -3.90
CA HIS A 86 -14.59 -6.11 -3.17
C HIS A 86 -13.61 -6.88 -4.05
N ASP A 87 -12.43 -6.30 -4.24
CA ASP A 87 -11.38 -6.98 -5.00
C ASP A 87 -10.48 -7.78 -4.06
N MET A 88 -10.01 -8.93 -4.56
CA MET A 88 -9.14 -9.84 -3.83
C MET A 88 -8.13 -10.46 -4.79
N LEU A 89 -6.86 -10.52 -4.41
CA LEU A 89 -5.82 -11.19 -5.18
C LEU A 89 -5.66 -12.62 -4.72
N VAL A 90 -5.51 -13.53 -5.67
CA VAL A 90 -5.10 -14.91 -5.42
C VAL A 90 -3.60 -15.03 -5.67
N LEU A 91 -2.90 -15.58 -4.68
CA LEU A 91 -1.46 -15.82 -4.73
C LEU A 91 -1.22 -17.32 -4.58
N VAL A 92 -0.40 -17.88 -5.46
CA VAL A 92 -0.07 -19.31 -5.50
C VAL A 92 1.40 -19.48 -5.16
N GLU A 93 1.68 -20.21 -4.09
CA GLU A 93 3.04 -20.58 -3.69
C GLU A 93 3.44 -21.87 -4.40
N GLU A 94 4.60 -21.84 -5.06
CA GLU A 94 5.13 -22.96 -5.84
C GLU A 94 6.54 -23.33 -5.39
N SER A 95 6.79 -24.63 -5.31
CA SER A 95 8.11 -25.20 -5.09
C SER A 95 8.32 -26.40 -6.00
N GLY A 96 9.34 -26.33 -6.87
CA GLY A 96 9.69 -27.44 -7.74
C GLY A 96 8.59 -27.88 -8.71
N GLY A 97 7.75 -26.97 -9.19
CA GLY A 97 6.64 -27.24 -10.09
C GLY A 97 5.36 -27.76 -9.39
N MET A 98 5.32 -27.73 -8.06
CA MET A 98 4.14 -28.14 -7.28
C MET A 98 3.60 -26.97 -6.48
N VAL A 99 2.27 -26.83 -6.43
CA VAL A 99 1.58 -25.89 -5.56
C VAL A 99 1.73 -26.33 -4.11
N CYS A 100 2.30 -25.45 -3.29
CA CYS A 100 2.53 -25.69 -1.86
C CYS A 100 1.53 -24.94 -0.97
N GLY A 101 0.96 -23.84 -1.49
CA GLY A 101 -0.01 -23.04 -0.77
C GLY A 101 -0.77 -22.09 -1.70
N ILE A 102 -1.99 -21.79 -1.33
CA ILE A 102 -2.80 -20.74 -1.99
C ILE A 102 -3.24 -19.75 -0.91
N TYR A 103 -3.03 -18.48 -1.20
CA TYR A 103 -3.36 -17.40 -0.31
C TYR A 103 -4.26 -16.40 -1.02
N VAL A 104 -5.07 -15.70 -0.26
CA VAL A 104 -5.90 -14.61 -0.74
C VAL A 104 -5.55 -13.31 -0.01
N MET A 105 -5.35 -12.26 -0.78
CA MET A 105 -5.05 -10.92 -0.28
C MET A 105 -6.22 -9.99 -0.60
N PRO A 106 -7.10 -9.71 0.36
CA PRO A 106 -8.16 -8.74 0.16
C PRO A 106 -7.57 -7.34 -0.09
N LEU A 107 -8.11 -6.64 -1.07
CA LEU A 107 -7.80 -5.23 -1.32
C LEU A 107 -8.79 -4.29 -0.63
N GLY A 108 -9.97 -4.80 -0.27
CA GLY A 108 -10.96 -4.15 0.57
C GLY A 108 -11.21 -4.92 1.87
N ASP A 109 -12.00 -4.36 2.77
CA ASP A 109 -12.39 -5.06 3.99
C ASP A 109 -13.36 -6.21 3.65
N LEU A 110 -13.10 -7.40 4.17
CA LEU A 110 -14.02 -8.53 4.13
C LEU A 110 -14.61 -8.76 5.53
N THR A 111 -15.92 -8.91 5.59
CA THR A 111 -16.61 -9.27 6.83
C THR A 111 -16.69 -10.79 6.92
N ALA A 112 -16.22 -11.35 8.02
CA ALA A 112 -16.31 -12.79 8.26
C ALA A 112 -17.77 -13.26 8.22
N THR A 113 -18.00 -14.45 7.67
CA THR A 113 -19.30 -15.09 7.49
C THR A 113 -20.29 -14.39 6.54
N GLN A 114 -19.95 -13.21 6.03
CA GLN A 114 -20.77 -12.55 5.02
C GLN A 114 -20.62 -13.27 3.68
N PRO A 115 -21.72 -13.51 2.94
CA PRO A 115 -21.64 -14.10 1.61
C PRO A 115 -21.19 -13.07 0.57
N TYR A 116 -20.31 -13.50 -0.35
CA TYR A 116 -19.79 -12.69 -1.45
C TYR A 116 -19.89 -13.49 -2.74
N ARG A 117 -20.62 -12.98 -3.74
CA ARG A 117 -20.74 -13.61 -5.05
C ARG A 117 -19.53 -13.28 -5.92
N LEU A 118 -18.92 -14.30 -6.51
CA LEU A 118 -17.83 -14.11 -7.48
C LEU A 118 -18.40 -13.61 -8.82
N VAL A 119 -18.10 -12.36 -9.15
CA VAL A 119 -18.64 -11.68 -10.36
C VAL A 119 -17.56 -11.39 -11.40
N GLY A 120 -16.29 -11.59 -11.08
CA GLY A 120 -15.20 -11.34 -12.02
C GLY A 120 -13.91 -12.06 -11.67
N ILE A 121 -13.19 -12.53 -12.69
CA ILE A 121 -11.87 -13.16 -12.60
C ILE A 121 -10.99 -12.48 -13.64
N ALA A 122 -9.90 -11.81 -13.22
CA ALA A 122 -9.03 -11.05 -14.09
C ALA A 122 -7.54 -11.38 -13.84
N ARG A 123 -6.94 -12.23 -14.67
CA ARG A 123 -5.53 -12.63 -14.57
C ARG A 123 -4.58 -11.48 -14.90
N GLN A 124 -4.86 -10.77 -15.97
CA GLN A 124 -3.97 -9.73 -16.50
C GLN A 124 -3.83 -8.50 -15.61
N THR A 125 -4.72 -8.32 -14.65
CA THR A 125 -4.72 -7.15 -13.76
C THR A 125 -4.06 -7.42 -12.41
N ALA A 126 -3.79 -8.67 -12.04
CA ALA A 126 -3.33 -9.07 -10.72
C ALA A 126 -2.03 -8.34 -10.32
N THR A 127 -1.02 -8.37 -11.17
CA THR A 127 0.28 -7.71 -10.92
C THR A 127 0.12 -6.20 -10.74
N ARG A 128 -0.68 -5.55 -11.60
CA ARG A 128 -0.96 -4.12 -11.47
C ARG A 128 -1.69 -3.80 -10.18
N ARG A 129 -2.72 -4.57 -9.83
CA ARG A 129 -3.48 -4.38 -8.58
C ARG A 129 -2.63 -4.59 -7.35
N PHE A 130 -1.72 -5.56 -7.37
CA PHE A 130 -0.74 -5.77 -6.32
C PHE A 130 0.20 -4.56 -6.18
N ALA A 131 0.75 -4.09 -7.29
CA ALA A 131 1.61 -2.91 -7.32
C ALA A 131 0.85 -1.66 -6.81
N GLU A 132 -0.37 -1.42 -7.27
CA GLU A 132 -1.23 -0.35 -6.78
C GLU A 132 -1.45 -0.46 -5.25
N ALA A 133 -1.59 -1.66 -4.70
CA ALA A 133 -1.80 -1.87 -3.27
C ALA A 133 -0.54 -1.65 -2.42
N ALA A 134 0.65 -1.73 -3.01
CA ALA A 134 1.93 -1.66 -2.30
C ALA A 134 2.54 -0.25 -2.21
N VAL A 135 1.98 0.75 -2.91
CA VAL A 135 2.64 2.07 -3.05
C VAL A 135 1.93 3.19 -2.33
N GLY A 136 2.73 4.15 -1.84
CA GLY A 136 2.26 5.40 -1.28
C GLY A 136 1.68 6.35 -2.33
N SER A 137 0.66 7.12 -1.97
CA SER A 137 0.02 8.11 -2.83
C SER A 137 -0.61 9.22 -2.01
N PHE A 138 -0.76 10.40 -2.62
CA PHE A 138 -1.40 11.59 -2.05
C PHE A 138 -2.85 11.67 -2.53
N ALA A 139 -3.78 12.04 -1.66
CA ALA A 139 -5.14 12.30 -2.08
C ALA A 139 -5.25 13.63 -2.85
N ARG A 140 -6.30 13.74 -3.68
CA ARG A 140 -6.67 14.99 -4.36
C ARG A 140 -6.69 16.17 -3.39
N GLY A 141 -6.15 17.31 -3.85
CA GLY A 141 -6.11 18.55 -3.09
C GLY A 141 -4.95 18.66 -2.10
N THR A 142 -4.17 17.58 -1.86
CA THR A 142 -2.93 17.66 -1.07
C THR A 142 -1.98 18.66 -1.73
N ARG A 143 -1.46 19.64 -0.97
CA ARG A 143 -0.57 20.66 -1.50
C ARG A 143 0.89 20.23 -1.38
N ILE A 144 1.60 20.31 -2.50
CA ILE A 144 3.02 19.96 -2.62
C ILE A 144 3.83 21.24 -2.73
N THR A 145 4.96 21.32 -2.03
CA THR A 145 5.87 22.46 -2.09
C THR A 145 6.67 22.46 -3.39
N MET A 146 6.50 23.52 -4.15
CA MET A 146 7.19 23.73 -5.42
C MET A 146 8.61 24.25 -5.23
N GLY A 147 9.41 24.22 -6.29
CA GLY A 147 10.77 24.72 -6.29
C GLY A 147 10.93 26.22 -6.01
N ASP A 148 9.87 26.99 -6.13
CA ASP A 148 9.82 28.43 -5.77
C ASP A 148 9.34 28.67 -4.33
N GLY A 149 9.03 27.61 -3.58
CA GLY A 149 8.52 27.65 -2.22
C GLY A 149 7.00 27.82 -2.11
N GLN A 150 6.28 27.98 -3.22
CA GLN A 150 4.82 28.00 -3.19
C GLN A 150 4.27 26.60 -3.02
N MET A 151 3.03 26.50 -2.55
CA MET A 151 2.32 25.22 -2.49
C MET A 151 1.28 25.12 -3.60
N ARG A 152 1.25 23.99 -4.31
CA ARG A 152 0.27 23.70 -5.35
C ARG A 152 -0.42 22.36 -5.09
N ALA A 153 -1.72 22.29 -5.40
CA ALA A 153 -2.48 21.05 -5.25
C ALA A 153 -1.95 19.97 -6.20
N VAL A 154 -1.80 18.76 -5.69
CA VAL A 154 -1.22 17.61 -6.41
C VAL A 154 -1.92 17.30 -7.73
N ASP A 155 -3.23 17.52 -7.78
CA ASP A 155 -4.06 17.31 -8.96
C ASP A 155 -3.92 18.40 -10.04
N THR A 156 -3.14 19.44 -9.76
CA THR A 156 -2.80 20.51 -10.74
C THR A 156 -1.37 20.40 -11.26
N LEU A 157 -0.60 19.42 -10.77
CA LEU A 157 0.79 19.23 -11.16
C LEU A 157 0.89 18.54 -12.51
N ALA A 158 1.93 18.85 -13.26
CA ALA A 158 2.23 18.28 -14.57
C ALA A 158 3.72 17.90 -14.69
N PRO A 159 4.05 16.96 -15.61
CA PRO A 159 5.44 16.68 -15.94
C PRO A 159 6.20 17.97 -16.33
N GLY A 160 7.41 18.13 -15.78
CA GLY A 160 8.23 19.32 -15.94
C GLY A 160 8.12 20.34 -14.81
N ASP A 161 7.08 20.28 -13.97
CA ASP A 161 7.00 21.11 -12.76
C ASP A 161 8.19 20.84 -11.84
N LEU A 162 8.77 21.91 -11.30
CA LEU A 162 9.90 21.83 -10.36
C LEU A 162 9.37 21.71 -8.94
N ILE A 163 9.62 20.56 -8.32
CA ILE A 163 9.22 20.26 -6.94
C ILE A 163 10.43 20.46 -6.02
N LEU A 164 10.22 21.02 -4.84
CA LEU A 164 11.24 21.11 -3.81
C LEU A 164 11.42 19.75 -3.15
N THR A 165 12.64 19.22 -3.22
CA THR A 165 13.02 18.00 -2.50
C THR A 165 13.93 18.34 -1.33
N ARG A 166 13.91 17.48 -0.31
CA ARG A 166 14.76 17.65 0.88
C ARG A 166 16.24 17.34 0.58
N ASP A 167 16.46 16.37 -0.28
CA ASP A 167 17.75 15.73 -0.52
C ASP A 167 18.51 16.30 -1.74
N ALA A 168 17.80 16.76 -2.77
CA ALA A 168 18.39 17.12 -4.06
C ALA A 168 17.95 18.50 -4.59
N GLY A 169 17.40 19.36 -3.73
CA GLY A 169 16.91 20.69 -4.10
C GLY A 169 15.70 20.61 -5.04
N LYS A 170 15.68 21.42 -6.10
CA LYS A 170 14.56 21.46 -7.06
C LYS A 170 14.71 20.34 -8.08
N GLN A 171 13.73 19.45 -8.16
CA GLN A 171 13.73 18.33 -9.11
C GLN A 171 12.53 18.39 -10.05
N PRO A 172 12.72 18.10 -11.35
CA PRO A 172 11.62 18.10 -12.29
C PRO A 172 10.77 16.83 -12.13
N LEU A 173 9.47 17.04 -12.04
CA LEU A 173 8.50 15.94 -12.04
C LEU A 173 8.48 15.27 -13.41
N ARG A 174 8.56 13.93 -13.45
CA ARG A 174 8.58 13.16 -14.71
C ARG A 174 7.21 12.65 -15.10
N LEU A 175 6.45 12.19 -14.10
CA LEU A 175 5.14 11.63 -14.34
C LEU A 175 4.23 11.91 -13.13
N VAL A 176 2.98 12.21 -13.42
CA VAL A 176 1.88 12.23 -12.45
C VAL A 176 0.89 11.17 -12.88
N THR A 177 0.61 10.21 -12.01
CA THR A 177 -0.46 9.24 -12.25
C THR A 177 -1.62 9.52 -11.31
N GLN A 178 -2.82 9.18 -11.75
CA GLN A 178 -4.04 9.26 -10.96
C GLN A 178 -4.75 7.93 -10.98
N SER A 179 -5.28 7.52 -9.83
CA SER A 179 -6.17 6.37 -9.71
C SER A 179 -7.34 6.72 -8.81
N THR A 180 -8.57 6.37 -9.25
CA THR A 180 -9.78 6.50 -8.43
C THR A 180 -10.10 5.13 -7.84
N LEU A 181 -10.09 5.03 -6.52
CA LEU A 181 -10.27 3.77 -5.80
C LEU A 181 -11.40 3.89 -4.77
N ARG A 182 -12.02 2.76 -4.42
CA ARG A 182 -12.89 2.70 -3.24
C ARG A 182 -12.07 2.90 -1.99
N ALA A 183 -12.52 3.78 -1.10
CA ALA A 183 -11.86 4.08 0.17
C ALA A 183 -12.20 2.99 1.21
N THR A 184 -11.78 1.75 0.96
CA THR A 184 -11.98 0.59 1.84
C THR A 184 -10.68 -0.21 1.99
N GLY A 185 -10.52 -0.92 3.08
CA GLY A 185 -9.37 -1.77 3.33
C GLY A 185 -8.02 -1.05 3.12
N ARG A 186 -7.16 -1.60 2.28
CA ARG A 186 -5.85 -1.04 1.97
C ARG A 186 -5.90 0.31 1.25
N PHE A 187 -7.05 0.67 0.67
CA PHE A 187 -7.24 1.95 -0.03
C PHE A 187 -7.95 3.00 0.83
N ALA A 188 -8.39 2.66 2.05
CA ALA A 188 -8.98 3.61 2.98
C ALA A 188 -7.93 4.61 3.46
N PRO A 189 -8.08 5.92 3.18
CA PRO A 189 -7.07 6.90 3.49
C PRO A 189 -6.82 7.06 4.98
N VAL A 190 -5.58 7.40 5.31
CA VAL A 190 -5.19 7.97 6.58
C VAL A 190 -5.26 9.48 6.47
N VAL A 191 -5.96 10.11 7.36
CA VAL A 191 -6.10 11.57 7.48
C VAL A 191 -5.35 12.04 8.69
N ILE A 192 -4.28 12.79 8.46
CA ILE A 192 -3.52 13.49 9.49
C ILE A 192 -4.14 14.88 9.60
N THR A 193 -4.84 15.16 10.70
CA THR A 193 -5.54 16.43 10.88
C THR A 193 -4.55 17.60 10.93
N LYS A 194 -5.00 18.77 10.52
CA LYS A 194 -4.20 20.01 10.56
C LYS A 194 -3.52 20.18 11.91
N GLY A 195 -2.22 20.40 11.91
CA GLY A 195 -1.40 20.65 13.09
C GLY A 195 -1.02 19.39 13.88
N ALA A 196 -1.52 18.19 13.51
CA ALA A 196 -1.18 16.95 14.21
C ALA A 196 0.33 16.64 14.19
N LEU A 197 0.97 16.87 13.08
CA LEU A 197 2.42 16.77 12.89
C LEU A 197 3.02 18.11 12.41
N HIS A 198 2.44 19.24 12.81
CA HIS A 198 2.75 20.59 12.33
C HIS A 198 2.40 20.83 10.85
N ASN A 199 1.53 20.03 10.28
CA ASN A 199 1.04 20.18 8.91
C ASN A 199 0.11 21.40 8.78
N ASP A 200 0.19 22.07 7.63
CA ASP A 200 -0.54 23.31 7.34
C ASP A 200 -2.04 23.11 7.12
N ALA A 201 -2.41 21.96 6.58
CA ALA A 201 -3.80 21.52 6.39
C ALA A 201 -3.89 20.01 6.64
N ASN A 202 -5.09 19.44 6.51
CA ASN A 202 -5.23 17.98 6.58
C ASN A 202 -4.41 17.31 5.49
N LEU A 203 -3.51 16.43 5.89
CA LEU A 203 -2.72 15.62 4.97
C LEU A 203 -3.41 14.26 4.82
N VAL A 204 -3.84 13.93 3.60
CA VAL A 204 -4.59 12.72 3.29
C VAL A 204 -3.76 11.81 2.41
N LEU A 205 -3.44 10.62 2.91
CA LEU A 205 -2.49 9.70 2.30
C LEU A 205 -3.04 8.28 2.26
N ARG A 206 -2.45 7.46 1.39
CA ARG A 206 -2.62 6.01 1.51
C ARG A 206 -1.98 5.48 2.80
N PRO A 207 -2.51 4.38 3.37
CA PRO A 207 -1.97 3.78 4.60
C PRO A 207 -0.48 3.44 4.53
N ASP A 208 -0.01 2.94 3.40
CA ASP A 208 1.38 2.52 3.21
C ASP A 208 2.33 3.67 2.80
N HIS A 209 1.83 4.90 2.64
CA HIS A 209 2.67 6.06 2.33
C HIS A 209 3.60 6.37 3.49
N ARG A 210 4.89 6.56 3.20
CA ARG A 210 5.90 6.82 4.23
C ARG A 210 6.13 8.32 4.39
N LEU A 211 6.15 8.74 5.66
CA LEU A 211 6.48 10.08 6.09
C LEU A 211 7.87 10.07 6.70
N PHE A 212 8.67 11.07 6.35
CA PHE A 212 9.98 11.27 6.90
C PHE A 212 9.86 12.13 8.16
N VAL A 213 10.19 11.55 9.30
CA VAL A 213 10.02 12.17 10.60
C VAL A 213 11.37 12.36 11.28
N TYR A 214 11.58 13.53 11.83
CA TYR A 214 12.74 13.82 12.66
C TYR A 214 12.37 13.66 14.14
N GLN A 215 13.17 12.90 14.88
CA GLN A 215 13.07 12.77 16.35
C GLN A 215 14.37 13.28 17.00
N ARG A 216 14.26 14.24 17.92
CA ARG A 216 15.44 14.78 18.66
C ARG A 216 16.02 13.78 19.65
N ALA A 217 15.18 12.96 20.25
CA ALA A 217 15.57 11.84 21.08
C ALA A 217 15.04 10.56 20.41
N ASP A 218 15.79 9.47 20.47
CA ASP A 218 15.38 8.18 19.90
C ASP A 218 14.26 7.54 20.74
N LEU A 219 13.06 8.09 20.59
CA LEU A 219 11.87 7.64 21.32
C LEU A 219 11.24 6.40 20.68
N LEU A 220 11.56 6.13 19.42
CA LEU A 220 11.09 4.95 18.69
C LEU A 220 12.05 3.76 18.78
N GLY A 221 13.21 3.93 19.44
CA GLY A 221 14.23 2.88 19.54
C GLY A 221 14.85 2.51 18.18
N ALA A 222 14.83 3.43 17.22
CA ALA A 222 15.35 3.20 15.86
C ALA A 222 16.86 3.36 15.75
N GLY A 223 17.53 3.83 16.81
CA GLY A 223 18.97 4.10 16.83
C GLY A 223 19.39 5.31 16.01
N ARG A 224 18.44 6.18 15.59
CA ARG A 224 18.70 7.34 14.73
C ARG A 224 17.67 8.45 14.91
N ALA A 225 18.06 9.69 14.58
CA ALA A 225 17.19 10.85 14.70
C ALA A 225 16.16 10.99 13.55
N GLU A 226 16.41 10.34 12.42
CA GLU A 226 15.57 10.42 11.22
C GLU A 226 15.03 9.05 10.88
N VAL A 227 13.72 8.97 10.63
CA VAL A 227 13.01 7.71 10.37
C VAL A 227 11.94 7.90 9.29
N LEU A 228 11.71 6.84 8.51
CA LEU A 228 10.55 6.71 7.62
C LEU A 228 9.51 5.83 8.31
N VAL A 229 8.31 6.37 8.49
CA VAL A 229 7.17 5.68 9.10
C VAL A 229 5.99 5.67 8.15
N LYS A 230 5.26 4.55 8.07
CA LYS A 230 4.04 4.47 7.27
C LYS A 230 2.92 5.27 7.95
N ALA A 231 2.06 5.91 7.16
CA ALA A 231 0.93 6.68 7.68
C ALA A 231 0.01 5.83 8.57
N ILE A 232 -0.18 4.55 8.24
CA ILE A 232 -0.99 3.61 9.04
C ILE A 232 -0.44 3.41 10.46
N GLN A 233 0.87 3.48 10.63
CA GLN A 233 1.53 3.32 11.93
C GLN A 233 1.31 4.52 12.87
N LEU A 234 0.81 5.62 12.31
CA LEU A 234 0.52 6.86 13.06
C LEU A 234 -0.95 6.98 13.47
N VAL A 235 -1.81 6.03 13.11
CA VAL A 235 -3.25 6.09 13.44
C VAL A 235 -3.44 5.97 14.95
N ASP A 236 -4.02 7.01 15.55
CA ASP A 236 -4.32 7.12 16.98
C ASP A 236 -5.82 7.28 17.26
N ASP A 237 -6.66 7.25 16.20
CA ASP A 237 -8.10 7.44 16.19
C ASP A 237 -8.59 8.79 16.76
N VAL A 238 -7.67 9.75 16.98
CA VAL A 238 -7.96 11.10 17.48
C VAL A 238 -7.54 12.16 16.49
N GLN A 239 -6.27 12.20 16.14
CA GLN A 239 -5.69 13.20 15.25
C GLN A 239 -5.20 12.62 13.93
N VAL A 240 -4.88 11.35 13.94
CA VAL A 240 -4.55 10.57 12.75
C VAL A 240 -5.57 9.43 12.67
N VAL A 241 -6.49 9.55 11.73
CA VAL A 241 -7.63 8.63 11.63
C VAL A 241 -7.71 7.97 10.27
N ARG A 242 -8.23 6.76 10.23
CA ARG A 242 -8.63 6.13 8.96
C ARG A 242 -10.04 6.56 8.60
N ARG A 243 -10.26 6.85 7.31
CA ARG A 243 -11.60 7.14 6.78
C ARG A 243 -11.98 6.09 5.75
N THR A 244 -13.12 5.45 5.94
CA THR A 244 -13.67 4.47 5.01
C THR A 244 -14.90 5.01 4.31
N GLY A 245 -15.21 4.47 3.12
CA GLY A 245 -16.42 4.78 2.36
C GLY A 245 -16.21 5.77 1.23
N GLY A 246 -17.06 5.66 0.21
CA GLY A 246 -16.98 6.46 -1.00
C GLY A 246 -15.80 6.09 -1.90
N PHE A 247 -15.43 7.03 -2.76
CA PHE A 247 -14.30 6.93 -3.67
C PHE A 247 -13.28 8.01 -3.35
N ILE A 248 -12.02 7.72 -3.62
CA ILE A 248 -10.91 8.66 -3.43
C ILE A 248 -10.00 8.65 -4.66
N ASP A 249 -9.57 9.84 -5.07
CA ASP A 249 -8.55 10.00 -6.10
C ASP A 249 -7.17 10.10 -5.45
N TYR A 250 -6.30 9.19 -5.83
CA TYR A 250 -4.91 9.16 -5.41
C TYR A 250 -3.97 9.57 -6.54
N PHE A 251 -2.95 10.32 -6.20
CA PHE A 251 -1.91 10.83 -7.09
C PHE A 251 -0.54 10.33 -6.67
N GLN A 252 0.28 9.96 -7.65
CA GLN A 252 1.64 9.52 -7.47
C GLN A 252 2.57 10.45 -8.24
N LEU A 253 3.63 10.88 -7.59
CA LEU A 253 4.62 11.78 -8.16
C LEU A 253 5.92 11.03 -8.41
N VAL A 254 6.27 10.85 -9.69
CA VAL A 254 7.44 10.08 -10.14
C VAL A 254 8.51 11.04 -10.64
N PHE A 255 9.74 10.83 -10.16
CA PHE A 255 10.94 11.57 -10.56
C PHE A 255 11.95 10.61 -11.22
N ASP A 256 13.13 11.10 -11.61
CA ASP A 256 14.21 10.25 -12.12
C ASP A 256 14.81 9.35 -11.02
N ASP A 257 14.86 9.87 -9.79
CA ASP A 257 15.30 9.16 -8.60
C ASP A 257 14.25 9.27 -7.49
N HIS A 258 14.39 8.45 -6.45
CA HIS A 258 13.52 8.51 -5.28
C HIS A 258 13.92 9.68 -4.36
N HIS A 259 12.98 10.56 -4.05
CA HIS A 259 13.20 11.78 -3.25
C HIS A 259 12.25 11.86 -2.05
N ILE A 260 12.63 12.69 -1.09
CA ILE A 260 11.74 13.19 -0.05
C ILE A 260 11.25 14.57 -0.45
N ILE A 261 9.94 14.74 -0.58
CA ILE A 261 9.24 15.96 -0.95
C ILE A 261 8.42 16.51 0.22
N TYR A 262 7.86 17.70 0.11
CA TYR A 262 7.05 18.29 1.16
C TYR A 262 5.58 18.35 0.75
N ALA A 263 4.71 17.67 1.52
CA ALA A 263 3.26 17.64 1.36
C ALA A 263 2.59 18.23 2.61
N GLU A 264 1.82 19.30 2.46
CA GLU A 264 1.24 20.08 3.56
C GLU A 264 2.29 20.46 4.62
N GLY A 265 3.54 20.74 4.19
CA GLY A 265 4.66 21.04 5.08
C GLY A 265 5.35 19.82 5.69
N ILE A 266 4.83 18.62 5.53
CA ILE A 266 5.41 17.36 6.04
C ILE A 266 6.31 16.74 4.98
N ALA A 267 7.49 16.28 5.39
CA ALA A 267 8.38 15.52 4.54
C ALA A 267 7.81 14.11 4.29
N ALA A 268 7.61 13.75 3.03
CA ALA A 268 7.00 12.52 2.58
C ALA A 268 7.78 11.93 1.40
N GLU A 269 7.75 10.62 1.23
CA GLU A 269 8.41 10.00 0.09
C GLU A 269 7.73 10.35 -1.24
N SER A 270 8.51 10.50 -2.31
CA SER A 270 8.02 10.44 -3.67
C SER A 270 7.71 9.00 -4.04
N TYR A 271 7.14 8.77 -5.23
CA TYR A 271 6.90 7.41 -5.69
C TYR A 271 8.22 6.68 -5.92
N LEU A 272 8.44 5.58 -5.19
CA LEU A 272 9.58 4.71 -5.42
C LEU A 272 9.26 3.73 -6.55
N VAL A 273 10.00 3.83 -7.66
CA VAL A 273 9.90 2.87 -8.78
C VAL A 273 10.86 1.72 -8.52
N ASP A 274 10.32 0.56 -8.21
CA ASP A 274 11.05 -0.70 -8.03
C ASP A 274 10.47 -1.82 -8.91
N ALA A 275 10.93 -3.05 -8.73
CA ALA A 275 10.48 -4.19 -9.52
C ALA A 275 8.96 -4.44 -9.41
N THR A 276 8.37 -4.15 -8.25
CA THR A 276 6.92 -4.30 -8.02
C THR A 276 6.14 -3.09 -8.48
N SER A 277 6.51 -1.90 -8.00
CA SER A 277 5.75 -0.66 -8.16
C SER A 277 5.70 -0.18 -9.61
N ARG A 278 6.70 -0.53 -10.45
CA ARG A 278 6.72 -0.21 -11.88
C ARG A 278 5.49 -0.72 -12.63
N HIS A 279 4.88 -1.82 -12.19
CA HIS A 279 3.69 -2.40 -12.83
C HIS A 279 2.42 -1.56 -12.67
N ALA A 280 2.40 -0.62 -11.74
CA ALA A 280 1.33 0.39 -11.61
C ALA A 280 1.54 1.62 -12.50
N LEU A 281 2.67 1.70 -13.22
CA LEU A 281 3.05 2.82 -14.08
C LEU A 281 2.96 2.45 -15.57
N PRO A 282 2.94 3.43 -16.49
CA PRO A 282 3.02 3.17 -17.93
C PRO A 282 4.23 2.32 -18.30
N GLN A 283 4.07 1.50 -19.35
CA GLN A 283 5.16 0.67 -19.87
C GLN A 283 6.39 1.51 -20.25
N GLY A 284 7.58 0.97 -19.94
CA GLY A 284 8.84 1.67 -20.20
C GLY A 284 9.37 2.51 -19.04
N THR A 285 8.65 2.61 -17.93
CA THR A 285 9.17 3.25 -16.71
C THR A 285 10.26 2.38 -16.10
N SER A 286 11.47 2.92 -15.98
CA SER A 286 12.63 2.20 -15.42
C SER A 286 12.65 2.29 -13.89
N PRO A 287 13.07 1.22 -13.20
CA PRO A 287 13.29 1.27 -11.75
C PRO A 287 14.35 2.30 -11.37
N HIS A 288 14.17 2.93 -10.21
CA HIS A 288 15.17 3.85 -9.66
C HIS A 288 16.47 3.10 -9.32
N ARG A 289 17.58 3.70 -9.71
CA ARG A 289 18.92 3.11 -9.45
C ARG A 289 19.36 3.31 -8.01
N HIS A 290 18.97 4.45 -7.41
CA HIS A 290 19.32 4.83 -6.04
C HIS A 290 18.07 4.88 -5.16
N ARG A 291 18.20 4.35 -3.95
CA ARG A 291 17.15 4.30 -2.91
C ARG A 291 17.73 4.82 -1.57
N PRO A 292 18.20 6.07 -1.52
CA PRO A 292 19.00 6.58 -0.40
C PRO A 292 18.24 6.59 0.93
N HIS A 293 16.90 6.57 0.87
CA HIS A 293 16.05 6.72 2.06
C HIS A 293 15.57 5.40 2.66
N MET A 294 15.78 4.25 2.00
CA MET A 294 15.31 2.95 2.50
C MET A 294 15.97 2.50 3.81
N ASP A 295 17.16 3.02 4.12
CA ASP A 295 17.83 2.74 5.39
C ASP A 295 17.15 3.40 6.59
N TYR A 296 16.28 4.40 6.37
CA TYR A 296 15.54 5.13 7.41
C TYR A 296 14.19 4.48 7.75
N ASP A 297 13.80 3.41 7.05
CA ASP A 297 12.54 2.72 7.24
C ASP A 297 12.50 1.98 8.58
N VAL A 298 11.48 2.27 9.38
CA VAL A 298 11.32 1.65 10.71
C VAL A 298 10.56 0.33 10.56
N GLN A 299 11.04 -0.70 11.25
CA GLN A 299 10.33 -1.98 11.28
C GLN A 299 8.97 -1.84 11.98
N ASP A 300 7.94 -2.48 11.44
CA ASP A 300 6.57 -2.44 11.97
C ASP A 300 6.48 -2.83 13.46
N SER A 301 7.43 -3.62 13.95
CA SER A 301 7.49 -4.09 15.35
C SER A 301 7.95 -3.04 16.36
N LEU A 302 8.55 -1.93 15.91
CA LEU A 302 9.12 -0.90 16.81
C LEU A 302 8.15 0.25 17.10
N ILE A 303 6.99 0.32 16.41
CA ILE A 303 6.06 1.44 16.55
C ILE A 303 4.79 0.96 17.25
N ASP A 304 4.58 1.46 18.47
CA ASP A 304 3.26 1.43 19.12
C ASP A 304 2.45 2.64 18.65
N ALA A 305 1.36 2.37 17.92
CA ALA A 305 0.55 3.39 17.27
C ALA A 305 0.00 4.45 18.23
N GLN A 306 -0.40 4.05 19.45
CA GLN A 306 -0.95 5.00 20.44
C GLN A 306 0.10 5.98 20.96
N THR A 307 1.34 5.57 20.94
CA THR A 307 2.48 6.35 21.43
C THR A 307 3.17 7.14 20.32
N ALA A 308 3.13 6.67 19.07
CA ALA A 308 3.89 7.22 17.96
C ALA A 308 3.59 8.69 17.68
N VAL A 309 2.33 9.09 17.55
CA VAL A 309 1.95 10.51 17.26
C VAL A 309 2.36 11.42 18.41
N SER A 310 2.14 10.99 19.66
CA SER A 310 2.51 11.79 20.83
C SER A 310 4.04 11.92 20.98
N LEU A 311 4.78 10.87 20.64
CA LEU A 311 6.24 10.86 20.64
C LEU A 311 6.81 11.76 19.55
N LEU A 312 6.25 11.69 18.33
CA LEU A 312 6.68 12.50 17.21
C LEU A 312 6.42 14.00 17.43
N ARG A 313 5.30 14.35 18.06
CA ARG A 313 4.99 15.72 18.48
C ARG A 313 6.01 16.24 19.49
N ARG A 314 6.29 15.47 20.53
CA ARG A 314 7.29 15.84 21.56
C ARG A 314 8.69 15.99 20.94
N ALA A 315 9.03 15.11 20.01
CA ALA A 315 10.30 15.12 19.32
C ALA A 315 10.50 16.35 18.44
N SER A 316 9.42 16.93 17.87
CA SER A 316 9.49 18.11 17.00
C SER A 316 9.36 19.44 17.75
N THR A 317 8.86 19.45 18.99
CA THR A 317 8.63 20.68 19.80
C THR A 317 9.69 20.94 20.88
N ALA A 318 10.52 19.98 21.19
CA ALA A 318 11.67 20.12 22.11
C ALA A 318 12.93 20.52 21.31
#